data_9cc284a4808e2ffea085d0e99e4e4911
#
_entry.id   9cc284a4808e2ffea085d0e99e4e4911
#
_cell.length_a   1.000
_cell.length_b   1.000
_cell.length_c   1.000
_cell.angle_alpha   90.00
_cell.angle_beta   90.00
_cell.angle_gamma   90.00
#
_symmetry.space_group_name_H-M   'P 1'
#
loop_
_entity.id
_entity.type
_entity.pdbx_description
1 polymer ?
#
loop_
_entity_poly.entity_id
_entity_poly.type
_entity_poly.pdbx_seq_one_letter_code
_entity_poly.pdbx_strand_id
1 'polypeptide(L)'
;MESLDELLRMAEAAHGHLCAGQILGARMALLGLSRLGFESRPQGPDRKRLVTYVEIDRCATDAIALVTGCRLGKRALKFRDWGKMAATFVDLASGRAIRIVALEDSRELARKLYPHEESQKRSQMRAYRELPHSQLFREQWVRVAMDPVDLPGHSGGRIVCPRCGEGVNCGRVTLVGGQQLCLSCAHPQLRYWQPAAPEE
;
A
#
# COMPACT_ATOMS: atom_id res chain seq x y z
N MET A 1 14.20 14.39 -6.83
CA MET A 1 12.83 13.88 -6.54
C MET A 1 11.84 14.85 -7.16
N GLU A 2 10.76 14.34 -7.81
CA GLU A 2 9.66 15.18 -8.30
C GLU A 2 9.10 16.02 -7.14
N SER A 3 8.67 17.24 -7.42
CA SER A 3 8.06 18.11 -6.40
C SER A 3 6.71 17.51 -5.93
N LEU A 4 6.29 17.89 -4.71
CA LEU A 4 4.98 17.46 -4.22
C LEU A 4 3.86 17.84 -5.19
N ASP A 5 3.90 19.05 -5.76
CA ASP A 5 2.87 19.54 -6.68
C ASP A 5 2.83 18.76 -8.01
N GLU A 6 3.97 18.32 -8.53
CA GLU A 6 4.02 17.44 -9.70
C GLU A 6 3.39 16.08 -9.39
N LEU A 7 3.77 15.48 -8.26
CA LEU A 7 3.19 14.20 -7.82
C LEU A 7 1.69 14.29 -7.58
N LEU A 8 1.21 15.40 -7.01
CA LEU A 8 -0.23 15.59 -6.80
C LEU A 8 -1.00 15.78 -8.10
N ARG A 9 -0.42 16.48 -9.10
CA ARG A 9 -1.02 16.56 -10.44
C ARG A 9 -1.11 15.18 -11.11
N MET A 10 -0.06 14.37 -10.98
CA MET A 10 -0.05 13.00 -11.49
C MET A 10 -1.08 12.13 -10.77
N ALA A 11 -1.19 12.27 -9.43
CA ALA A 11 -2.18 11.54 -8.64
C ALA A 11 -3.61 11.92 -9.02
N GLU A 12 -3.88 13.22 -9.21
CA GLU A 12 -5.17 13.72 -9.67
C GLU A 12 -5.55 13.17 -11.04
N ALA A 13 -4.61 13.19 -12.00
CA ALA A 13 -4.83 12.65 -13.34
C ALA A 13 -5.10 11.14 -13.33
N ALA A 14 -4.44 10.39 -12.46
CA ALA A 14 -4.61 8.94 -12.35
C ALA A 14 -5.89 8.53 -11.61
N HIS A 15 -6.35 9.34 -10.65
CA HIS A 15 -7.48 9.03 -9.75
C HIS A 15 -8.77 9.76 -10.15
N GLY A 16 -8.69 10.75 -11.05
CA GLY A 16 -9.82 11.54 -11.53
C GLY A 16 -10.13 12.81 -10.72
N HIS A 17 -9.65 12.94 -9.51
CA HIS A 17 -9.77 14.14 -8.68
C HIS A 17 -8.72 14.16 -7.56
N LEU A 18 -8.36 15.33 -7.07
CA LEU A 18 -7.48 15.45 -5.91
C LEU A 18 -8.29 15.46 -4.61
N CYS A 19 -7.82 14.72 -3.61
CA CYS A 19 -8.42 14.67 -2.28
C CYS A 19 -7.36 14.70 -1.15
N ALA A 20 -7.80 14.97 0.07
CA ALA A 20 -6.93 15.01 1.25
C ALA A 20 -6.16 13.69 1.47
N GLY A 21 -6.79 12.54 1.18
CA GLY A 21 -6.15 11.23 1.28
C GLY A 21 -4.97 11.07 0.33
N GLN A 22 -5.08 11.58 -0.90
CA GLN A 22 -3.97 11.54 -1.85
C GLN A 22 -2.81 12.42 -1.41
N ILE A 23 -3.09 13.60 -0.84
CA ILE A 23 -2.04 14.49 -0.32
C ILE A 23 -1.30 13.81 0.82
N LEU A 24 -2.01 13.21 1.79
CA LEU A 24 -1.39 12.43 2.86
C LEU A 24 -0.58 11.26 2.32
N GLY A 25 -1.13 10.49 1.39
CA GLY A 25 -0.46 9.33 0.79
C GLY A 25 0.83 9.72 0.07
N ALA A 26 0.79 10.77 -0.75
CA ALA A 26 1.98 11.27 -1.46
C ALA A 26 3.06 11.74 -0.48
N ARG A 27 2.68 12.52 0.54
CA ARG A 27 3.61 13.00 1.56
C ARG A 27 4.18 11.88 2.44
N MET A 28 3.34 10.90 2.79
CA MET A 28 3.76 9.71 3.52
C MET A 28 4.79 8.91 2.72
N ALA A 29 4.57 8.74 1.42
CA ALA A 29 5.47 8.03 0.54
C ALA A 29 6.80 8.77 0.36
N LEU A 30 6.77 10.09 0.14
CA LEU A 30 7.98 10.92 0.07
C LEU A 30 8.81 10.83 1.36
N LEU A 31 8.15 10.90 2.52
CA LEU A 31 8.81 10.76 3.81
C LEU A 31 9.44 9.38 3.97
N GLY A 32 8.70 8.31 3.63
CA GLY A 32 9.19 6.92 3.70
C GLY A 32 10.41 6.69 2.81
N LEU A 33 10.39 7.18 1.58
CA LEU A 33 11.54 7.12 0.66
C LEU A 33 12.74 7.86 1.23
N SER A 34 12.55 9.09 1.70
CA SER A 34 13.61 9.92 2.29
C SER A 34 14.25 9.23 3.51
N ARG A 35 13.46 8.66 4.43
CA ARG A 35 13.98 7.97 5.62
C ARG A 35 14.79 6.71 5.31
N LEU A 36 14.46 6.05 4.20
CA LEU A 36 15.22 4.90 3.71
C LEU A 36 16.44 5.29 2.86
N GLY A 37 16.62 6.58 2.57
CA GLY A 37 17.74 7.09 1.79
C GLY A 37 17.53 7.01 0.27
N PHE A 38 16.30 6.91 -0.19
CA PHE A 38 15.98 7.01 -1.61
C PHE A 38 15.82 8.48 -2.02
N GLU A 39 16.64 8.96 -2.93
CA GLU A 39 16.54 10.33 -3.49
C GLU A 39 15.36 10.47 -4.46
N SER A 40 14.91 9.37 -5.02
CA SER A 40 13.77 9.28 -5.91
C SER A 40 13.14 7.89 -5.83
N ARG A 41 12.01 7.70 -6.52
CA ARG A 41 11.41 6.37 -6.71
C ARG A 41 12.43 5.43 -7.35
N PRO A 42 12.67 4.23 -6.79
CA PRO A 42 13.60 3.26 -7.36
C PRO A 42 13.23 2.87 -8.79
N GLN A 43 14.21 2.93 -9.70
CA GLN A 43 14.04 2.60 -11.12
C GLN A 43 15.04 1.52 -11.57
N GLY A 44 14.86 1.02 -12.80
CA GLY A 44 15.75 0.02 -13.35
C GLY A 44 15.91 -1.21 -12.46
N PRO A 45 17.13 -1.66 -12.16
CA PRO A 45 17.42 -2.81 -11.29
C PRO A 45 16.91 -2.59 -9.85
N ASP A 46 16.97 -1.36 -9.35
CA ASP A 46 16.60 -1.02 -7.97
C ASP A 46 15.10 -1.06 -7.69
N ARG A 47 14.26 -1.16 -8.73
CA ARG A 47 12.78 -1.27 -8.54
C ARG A 47 12.36 -2.42 -7.62
N LYS A 48 13.17 -3.47 -7.52
CA LYS A 48 12.89 -4.62 -6.66
C LYS A 48 13.35 -4.43 -5.21
N ARG A 49 14.06 -3.34 -4.91
CA ARG A 49 14.55 -3.05 -3.55
C ARG A 49 13.44 -2.57 -2.64
N LEU A 50 12.47 -1.79 -3.15
CA LEU A 50 11.43 -1.20 -2.34
C LEU A 50 10.18 -2.09 -2.33
N VAL A 51 9.73 -2.42 -1.12
CA VAL A 51 8.41 -3.00 -0.87
C VAL A 51 7.63 -2.07 0.04
N THR A 52 6.37 -1.87 -0.28
CA THR A 52 5.47 -1.01 0.50
C THR A 52 4.26 -1.80 0.96
N TYR A 53 3.98 -1.78 2.26
CA TYR A 53 2.73 -2.26 2.83
C TYR A 53 1.81 -1.08 3.05
N VAL A 54 0.54 -1.19 2.64
CA VAL A 54 -0.52 -0.22 2.92
C VAL A 54 -1.58 -0.87 3.80
N GLU A 55 -2.13 -0.11 4.75
CA GLU A 55 -3.04 -0.63 5.77
C GLU A 55 -4.48 -0.17 5.56
N ILE A 56 -4.78 0.41 4.38
CA ILE A 56 -6.09 0.91 4.01
C ILE A 56 -6.28 0.85 2.49
N ASP A 57 -7.51 0.63 2.03
CA ASP A 57 -7.94 0.61 0.63
C ASP A 57 -8.57 1.93 0.19
N ARG A 58 -7.93 3.07 0.46
CA ARG A 58 -8.40 4.41 0.15
C ARG A 58 -7.44 5.16 -0.78
N CYS A 59 -7.86 6.33 -1.24
CA CYS A 59 -7.12 7.20 -2.15
C CYS A 59 -5.62 7.39 -1.80
N ALA A 60 -5.26 7.32 -0.52
CA ALA A 60 -3.87 7.38 -0.08
C ALA A 60 -3.02 6.23 -0.65
N THR A 61 -3.60 5.04 -0.79
CA THR A 61 -2.91 3.87 -1.35
C THR A 61 -2.52 4.09 -2.80
N ASP A 62 -3.39 4.72 -3.60
CA ASP A 62 -3.10 5.04 -5.00
C ASP A 62 -1.96 6.05 -5.11
N ALA A 63 -1.98 7.10 -4.26
CA ALA A 63 -0.91 8.08 -4.22
C ALA A 63 0.42 7.46 -3.74
N ILE A 64 0.40 6.58 -2.73
CA ILE A 64 1.58 5.84 -2.28
C ILE A 64 2.13 4.96 -3.41
N ALA A 65 1.27 4.23 -4.10
CA ALA A 65 1.66 3.38 -5.23
C ALA A 65 2.29 4.20 -6.38
N LEU A 66 1.72 5.38 -6.67
CA LEU A 66 2.22 6.29 -7.69
C LEU A 66 3.61 6.81 -7.33
N VAL A 67 3.78 7.34 -6.11
CA VAL A 67 5.05 7.94 -5.66
C VAL A 67 6.16 6.91 -5.51
N THR A 68 5.86 5.74 -4.97
CA THR A 68 6.85 4.66 -4.76
C THR A 68 7.13 3.83 -6.01
N GLY A 69 6.19 3.83 -6.97
CA GLY A 69 6.21 2.90 -8.10
C GLY A 69 5.88 1.44 -7.73
N CYS A 70 5.55 1.18 -6.46
CA CYS A 70 5.15 -0.15 -5.99
C CYS A 70 3.76 -0.52 -6.52
N ARG A 71 3.59 -1.76 -6.99
CA ARG A 71 2.32 -2.26 -7.54
C ARG A 71 2.06 -3.70 -7.08
N LEU A 72 0.79 -4.05 -6.90
CA LEU A 72 0.37 -5.43 -6.56
C LEU A 72 0.90 -6.45 -7.57
N GLY A 73 0.71 -6.20 -8.87
CA GLY A 73 1.17 -7.10 -9.94
C GLY A 73 2.70 -7.24 -10.04
N LYS A 74 3.46 -6.38 -9.37
CA LYS A 74 4.92 -6.48 -9.22
C LYS A 74 5.34 -7.09 -7.89
N ARG A 75 4.38 -7.46 -7.04
CA ARG A 75 4.58 -7.97 -5.68
C ARG A 75 5.34 -7.01 -4.75
N ALA A 76 5.46 -5.75 -5.16
CA ALA A 76 6.12 -4.68 -4.40
C ALA A 76 5.15 -3.89 -3.53
N LEU A 77 3.85 -3.83 -3.87
CA LEU A 77 2.79 -3.29 -3.02
C LEU A 77 2.08 -4.44 -2.31
N LYS A 78 1.93 -4.32 -1.00
CA LYS A 78 1.25 -5.31 -0.15
C LYS A 78 0.09 -4.63 0.55
N PHE A 79 -1.10 -5.21 0.48
CA PHE A 79 -2.25 -4.72 1.20
C PHE A 79 -2.48 -5.55 2.47
N ARG A 80 -2.69 -4.88 3.58
CA ARG A 80 -3.12 -5.43 4.87
C ARG A 80 -4.29 -4.59 5.36
N ASP A 81 -5.49 -5.12 5.25
CA ASP A 81 -6.70 -4.38 5.62
C ASP A 81 -6.84 -4.26 7.13
N TRP A 82 -6.32 -3.16 7.66
CA TRP A 82 -6.48 -2.78 9.07
C TRP A 82 -7.29 -1.49 9.21
N GLY A 83 -7.77 -0.91 8.11
CA GLY A 83 -8.52 0.33 8.08
C GLY A 83 -7.73 1.54 8.59
N LYS A 84 -6.39 1.48 8.61
CA LYS A 84 -5.52 2.52 9.16
C LYS A 84 -4.87 3.34 8.06
N MET A 85 -4.89 4.66 8.18
CA MET A 85 -4.15 5.57 7.31
C MET A 85 -2.65 5.47 7.62
N ALA A 86 -2.05 4.36 7.20
CA ALA A 86 -0.67 4.01 7.48
C ALA A 86 -0.04 3.21 6.34
N ALA A 87 1.28 3.33 6.22
CA ALA A 87 2.07 2.50 5.33
C ALA A 87 3.42 2.15 5.94
N THR A 88 3.98 1.01 5.54
CA THR A 88 5.33 0.59 5.91
C THR A 88 6.17 0.45 4.65
N PHE A 89 7.31 1.12 4.63
CA PHE A 89 8.27 1.11 3.53
C PHE A 89 9.46 0.24 3.94
N VAL A 90 9.87 -0.67 3.07
CA VAL A 90 10.93 -1.64 3.35
C VAL A 90 11.98 -1.56 2.23
N ASP A 91 13.22 -1.28 2.58
CA ASP A 91 14.36 -1.44 1.68
C ASP A 91 14.93 -2.86 1.86
N LEU A 92 14.73 -3.71 0.87
CA LEU A 92 15.17 -5.10 0.89
C LEU A 92 16.70 -5.24 0.87
N ALA A 93 17.43 -4.25 0.37
CA ALA A 93 18.89 -4.30 0.32
C ALA A 93 19.53 -4.10 1.69
N SER A 94 19.00 -3.14 2.47
CA SER A 94 19.50 -2.85 3.81
C SER A 94 18.74 -3.57 4.93
N GLY A 95 17.56 -4.13 4.63
CA GLY A 95 16.65 -4.70 5.64
C GLY A 95 15.96 -3.65 6.52
N ARG A 96 16.19 -2.35 6.27
CA ARG A 96 15.55 -1.27 7.04
C ARG A 96 14.10 -1.13 6.65
N ALA A 97 13.26 -0.88 7.65
CA ALA A 97 11.85 -0.61 7.42
C ALA A 97 11.32 0.48 8.34
N ILE A 98 10.48 1.36 7.79
CA ILE A 98 9.82 2.43 8.53
C ILE A 98 8.31 2.38 8.29
N ARG A 99 7.54 2.36 9.37
CA ARG A 99 6.09 2.51 9.36
C ARG A 99 5.72 3.96 9.66
N ILE A 100 4.87 4.54 8.84
CA ILE A 100 4.39 5.91 8.96
C ILE A 100 2.87 5.85 9.05
N VAL A 101 2.30 6.50 10.07
CA VAL A 101 0.86 6.56 10.30
C VAL A 101 0.41 8.02 10.42
N ALA A 102 -0.69 8.37 9.76
CA ALA A 102 -1.28 9.70 9.88
C ALA A 102 -1.86 9.91 11.30
N LEU A 103 -1.59 11.10 11.86
CA LEU A 103 -2.11 11.50 13.16
C LEU A 103 -3.56 11.95 13.02
N GLU A 104 -4.47 11.44 13.85
CA GLU A 104 -5.87 11.88 13.85
C GLU A 104 -6.01 13.38 14.21
N ASP A 105 -5.17 13.87 15.12
CA ASP A 105 -5.15 15.29 15.51
C ASP A 105 -4.91 16.24 14.33
N SER A 106 -4.29 15.76 13.25
CA SER A 106 -4.08 16.55 12.03
C SER A 106 -5.39 17.04 11.40
N ARG A 107 -6.49 16.30 11.58
CA ARG A 107 -7.80 16.67 11.08
C ARG A 107 -8.40 17.87 11.85
N GLU A 108 -8.25 17.83 13.16
CA GLU A 108 -8.70 18.92 14.03
C GLU A 108 -7.81 20.15 13.84
N LEU A 109 -6.49 19.95 13.75
CA LEU A 109 -5.55 21.01 13.48
C LEU A 109 -5.83 21.71 12.14
N ALA A 110 -6.17 20.98 11.10
CA ALA A 110 -6.57 21.53 9.80
C ALA A 110 -7.78 22.47 9.93
N ARG A 111 -8.77 22.06 10.68
CA ARG A 111 -9.98 22.88 10.92
C ARG A 111 -9.67 24.16 11.71
N LYS A 112 -8.77 24.07 12.69
CA LYS A 112 -8.35 25.23 13.50
C LYS A 112 -7.54 26.25 12.69
N LEU A 113 -6.66 25.75 11.79
CA LEU A 113 -5.81 26.61 10.97
C LEU A 113 -6.55 27.28 9.82
N TYR A 114 -7.54 26.59 9.25
CA TYR A 114 -8.28 27.06 8.08
C TYR A 114 -9.80 27.04 8.31
N PRO A 115 -10.30 27.83 9.32
CA PRO A 115 -11.71 27.80 9.72
C PRO A 115 -12.65 28.41 8.67
N HIS A 116 -12.12 29.21 7.75
CA HIS A 116 -12.89 29.92 6.71
C HIS A 116 -12.97 29.17 5.38
N GLU A 117 -12.36 27.99 5.28
CA GLU A 117 -12.50 27.17 4.08
C GLU A 117 -13.93 26.64 3.94
N GLU A 118 -14.42 26.58 2.70
CA GLU A 118 -15.81 26.20 2.36
C GLU A 118 -16.23 24.83 2.94
N SER A 119 -15.28 23.95 3.24
CA SER A 119 -15.53 22.64 3.79
C SER A 119 -14.34 22.10 4.58
N GLN A 120 -14.61 21.20 5.53
CA GLN A 120 -13.56 20.47 6.25
C GLN A 120 -12.59 19.75 5.30
N LYS A 121 -13.10 19.28 4.15
CA LYS A 121 -12.25 18.63 3.13
C LYS A 121 -11.25 19.62 2.55
N ARG A 122 -11.63 20.86 2.28
CA ARG A 122 -10.72 21.91 1.78
C ARG A 122 -9.70 22.34 2.83
N SER A 123 -10.15 22.53 4.09
CA SER A 123 -9.23 22.81 5.21
C SER A 123 -8.16 21.73 5.32
N GLN A 124 -8.52 20.44 5.23
CA GLN A 124 -7.59 19.32 5.25
C GLN A 124 -6.65 19.33 4.05
N MET A 125 -7.15 19.54 2.85
CA MET A 125 -6.32 19.55 1.64
C MET A 125 -5.26 20.64 1.70
N ARG A 126 -5.58 21.81 2.25
CA ARG A 126 -4.64 22.92 2.45
C ARG A 126 -3.65 22.59 3.56
N ALA A 127 -4.13 22.25 4.74
CA ALA A 127 -3.28 21.91 5.87
C ALA A 127 -2.29 20.78 5.56
N TYR A 128 -2.76 19.73 4.88
CA TYR A 128 -1.91 18.58 4.56
C TYR A 128 -0.84 18.88 3.50
N ARG A 129 -0.95 19.97 2.76
CA ARG A 129 0.14 20.47 1.91
C ARG A 129 1.19 21.23 2.71
N GLU A 130 0.79 22.02 3.70
CA GLU A 130 1.62 23.02 4.36
C GLU A 130 2.21 22.57 5.70
N LEU A 131 1.47 21.72 6.47
CA LEU A 131 1.91 21.29 7.80
C LEU A 131 3.22 20.47 7.76
N PRO A 132 4.11 20.64 8.75
CA PRO A 132 5.32 19.82 8.87
C PRO A 132 4.96 18.36 9.12
N HIS A 133 5.87 17.45 8.75
CA HIS A 133 5.66 16.00 8.88
C HIS A 133 5.34 15.58 10.32
N SER A 134 5.95 16.21 11.33
CA SER A 134 5.70 15.93 12.74
C SER A 134 4.28 16.21 13.23
N GLN A 135 3.53 17.07 12.52
CA GLN A 135 2.14 17.35 12.80
C GLN A 135 1.16 16.50 11.97
N LEU A 136 1.67 15.81 10.96
CA LEU A 136 0.88 14.93 10.09
C LEU A 136 1.08 13.47 10.41
N PHE A 137 2.30 13.07 10.83
CA PHE A 137 2.67 11.67 10.89
C PHE A 137 3.41 11.32 12.18
N ARG A 138 3.19 10.08 12.61
CA ARG A 138 4.07 9.37 13.53
C ARG A 138 4.90 8.36 12.75
N GLU A 139 6.20 8.38 12.98
CA GLU A 139 7.20 7.51 12.37
C GLU A 139 7.62 6.42 13.35
N GLN A 140 7.77 5.19 12.88
CA GLN A 140 8.20 4.05 13.69
C GLN A 140 9.16 3.19 12.87
N TRP A 141 10.41 3.06 13.31
CA TRP A 141 11.31 2.05 12.76
C TRP A 141 10.82 0.68 13.19
N VAL A 142 10.67 -0.24 12.24
CA VAL A 142 10.09 -1.56 12.47
C VAL A 142 10.93 -2.65 11.81
N ARG A 143 10.73 -3.89 12.23
CA ARG A 143 11.24 -5.06 11.51
C ARG A 143 10.08 -5.74 10.81
N VAL A 144 10.26 -6.10 9.54
CA VAL A 144 9.26 -6.79 8.74
C VAL A 144 9.81 -8.14 8.36
N ALA A 145 9.23 -9.20 8.92
CA ALA A 145 9.46 -10.56 8.46
C ALA A 145 8.68 -10.76 7.16
N MET A 146 9.39 -11.04 6.06
CA MET A 146 8.79 -11.26 4.75
C MET A 146 9.09 -12.69 4.31
N ASP A 147 8.04 -13.42 3.97
CA ASP A 147 8.20 -14.75 3.38
C ASP A 147 8.93 -14.62 2.03
N PRO A 148 9.95 -15.43 1.75
CA PRO A 148 10.63 -15.46 0.46
C PRO A 148 9.70 -15.56 -0.74
N VAL A 149 8.56 -16.27 -0.61
CA VAL A 149 7.56 -16.37 -1.68
C VAL A 149 6.86 -15.03 -1.97
N ASP A 150 6.95 -14.06 -1.06
CA ASP A 150 6.34 -12.72 -1.18
C ASP A 150 7.29 -11.67 -1.75
N LEU A 151 8.55 -12.00 -1.96
CA LEU A 151 9.53 -11.07 -2.50
C LEU A 151 9.21 -10.68 -3.96
N PRO A 152 9.48 -9.42 -4.35
CA PRO A 152 9.43 -9.01 -5.75
C PRO A 152 10.32 -9.86 -6.63
N GLY A 153 9.78 -10.34 -7.74
CA GLY A 153 10.53 -11.17 -8.70
C GLY A 153 10.70 -12.65 -8.31
N HIS A 154 10.14 -13.07 -7.16
CA HIS A 154 10.09 -14.51 -6.85
C HIS A 154 9.21 -15.23 -7.88
N SER A 155 9.79 -16.22 -8.55
CA SER A 155 9.12 -17.12 -9.48
C SER A 155 8.92 -18.48 -8.80
N GLY A 156 7.97 -18.55 -7.88
CA GLY A 156 7.56 -19.84 -7.30
C GLY A 156 6.88 -20.72 -8.34
N GLY A 157 6.98 -22.04 -8.19
CA GLY A 157 6.33 -23.00 -9.07
C GLY A 157 4.83 -22.81 -9.18
N ARG A 158 4.26 -23.41 -10.22
CA ARG A 158 2.81 -23.49 -10.44
C ARG A 158 2.37 -24.94 -10.26
N ILE A 159 1.29 -25.14 -9.55
CA ILE A 159 0.60 -26.45 -9.44
C ILE A 159 -0.85 -26.33 -9.88
N VAL A 160 -1.47 -27.45 -10.19
CA VAL A 160 -2.92 -27.53 -10.40
C VAL A 160 -3.53 -28.09 -9.12
N CYS A 161 -4.52 -27.40 -8.56
CA CYS A 161 -5.23 -27.86 -7.39
C CYS A 161 -6.05 -29.13 -7.74
N PRO A 162 -5.84 -30.27 -7.06
CA PRO A 162 -6.53 -31.51 -7.42
C PRO A 162 -8.04 -31.47 -7.12
N ARG A 163 -8.52 -30.50 -6.32
CA ARG A 163 -9.94 -30.39 -5.97
C ARG A 163 -10.74 -29.54 -6.96
N CYS A 164 -10.22 -28.38 -7.40
CA CYS A 164 -10.94 -27.48 -8.31
C CYS A 164 -10.38 -27.42 -9.73
N GLY A 165 -9.23 -28.04 -10.01
CA GLY A 165 -8.60 -28.01 -11.32
C GLY A 165 -7.92 -26.67 -11.66
N GLU A 166 -7.94 -25.68 -10.77
CA GLU A 166 -7.38 -24.36 -11.03
C GLU A 166 -5.87 -24.32 -10.78
N GLY A 167 -5.16 -23.53 -11.62
CA GLY A 167 -3.72 -23.32 -11.47
C GLY A 167 -3.39 -22.36 -10.34
N VAL A 168 -2.49 -22.77 -9.44
CA VAL A 168 -2.05 -22.01 -8.27
C VAL A 168 -0.57 -21.64 -8.42
N ASN A 169 -0.26 -20.36 -8.36
CA ASN A 169 1.09 -19.83 -8.49
C ASN A 169 1.77 -19.62 -7.12
N CYS A 170 3.11 -19.63 -7.14
CA CYS A 170 3.93 -19.17 -6.02
C CYS A 170 3.66 -19.89 -4.69
N GLY A 171 3.39 -21.19 -4.72
CA GLY A 171 3.25 -21.99 -3.50
C GLY A 171 2.07 -21.60 -2.61
N ARG A 172 1.03 -20.94 -3.15
CA ARG A 172 -0.18 -20.55 -2.40
C ARG A 172 -1.09 -21.77 -2.14
N VAL A 173 -0.53 -22.77 -1.51
CA VAL A 173 -1.19 -24.05 -1.21
C VAL A 173 -1.10 -24.41 0.25
N THR A 174 -2.01 -25.24 0.71
CA THR A 174 -2.01 -25.84 2.05
C THR A 174 -2.07 -27.34 1.89
N LEU A 175 -1.30 -28.06 2.70
CA LEU A 175 -1.35 -29.52 2.75
C LEU A 175 -2.55 -29.96 3.60
N VAL A 176 -3.49 -30.65 2.97
CA VAL A 176 -4.67 -31.20 3.63
C VAL A 176 -4.81 -32.68 3.24
N GLY A 177 -4.74 -33.58 4.21
CA GLY A 177 -4.81 -35.01 3.97
C GLY A 177 -3.76 -35.54 2.98
N GLY A 178 -2.55 -34.98 3.00
CA GLY A 178 -1.48 -35.36 2.07
C GLY A 178 -1.57 -34.73 0.68
N GLN A 179 -2.59 -33.94 0.38
CA GLN A 179 -2.78 -33.25 -0.91
C GLN A 179 -2.51 -31.77 -0.81
N GLN A 180 -1.85 -31.19 -1.81
CA GLN A 180 -1.63 -29.74 -1.94
C GLN A 180 -2.89 -29.08 -2.53
N LEU A 181 -3.71 -28.47 -1.70
CA LEU A 181 -4.91 -27.75 -2.12
C LEU A 181 -4.64 -26.23 -2.20
N CYS A 182 -5.32 -25.54 -3.13
CA CYS A 182 -5.34 -24.08 -3.12
C CYS A 182 -6.03 -23.56 -1.85
N LEU A 183 -5.72 -22.31 -1.43
CA LEU A 183 -6.25 -21.74 -0.18
C LEU A 183 -7.78 -21.73 -0.14
N SER A 184 -8.45 -21.46 -1.26
CA SER A 184 -9.91 -21.45 -1.32
C SER A 184 -10.55 -22.85 -1.22
N CYS A 185 -9.82 -23.90 -1.59
CA CYS A 185 -10.27 -25.28 -1.39
C CYS A 185 -9.90 -25.83 -0.02
N ALA A 186 -8.75 -25.43 0.54
CA ALA A 186 -8.34 -25.81 1.88
C ALA A 186 -9.20 -25.13 2.96
N HIS A 187 -9.62 -23.87 2.70
CA HIS A 187 -10.39 -23.03 3.63
C HIS A 187 -11.64 -22.45 2.96
N PRO A 188 -12.68 -23.29 2.66
CA PRO A 188 -13.87 -22.84 1.94
C PRO A 188 -14.60 -21.66 2.62
N GLN A 189 -14.53 -21.58 3.94
CA GLN A 189 -15.14 -20.52 4.75
C GLN A 189 -14.50 -19.13 4.53
N LEU A 190 -13.30 -19.07 3.93
CA LEU A 190 -12.62 -17.82 3.61
C LEU A 190 -12.91 -17.32 2.20
N ARG A 191 -13.76 -18.04 1.42
CA ARG A 191 -14.15 -17.57 0.09
C ARG A 191 -15.02 -16.33 0.21
N TYR A 192 -14.73 -15.31 -0.61
CA TYR A 192 -15.56 -14.12 -0.75
C TYR A 192 -16.76 -14.34 -1.69
N TRP A 193 -16.89 -15.51 -2.30
CA TRP A 193 -17.93 -15.88 -3.27
C TRP A 193 -18.50 -17.25 -2.94
N GLN A 194 -19.72 -17.50 -3.42
CA GLN A 194 -20.37 -18.81 -3.40
C GLN A 194 -20.86 -19.13 -4.81
N PRO A 195 -20.87 -20.41 -5.24
CA PRO A 195 -21.49 -20.79 -6.50
C PRO A 195 -22.95 -20.33 -6.54
N ALA A 196 -23.35 -19.64 -7.60
CA ALA A 196 -24.76 -19.43 -7.90
C ALA A 196 -25.36 -20.69 -8.55
N ALA A 197 -26.65 -20.92 -8.33
CA ALA A 197 -27.34 -21.91 -9.12
C ALA A 197 -27.28 -21.52 -10.61
N PRO A 198 -27.17 -22.47 -11.56
CA PRO A 198 -27.32 -22.16 -12.98
C PRO A 198 -28.64 -21.42 -13.20
N GLU A 199 -28.63 -20.34 -13.94
CA GLU A 199 -29.85 -19.73 -14.45
C GLU A 199 -30.47 -20.74 -15.44
N GLU A 200 -31.74 -21.13 -15.24
CA GLU A 200 -32.51 -22.00 -16.12
C GLU A 200 -32.86 -21.28 -17.43
#